data_5cb8c95ebebf83a0089e03cd09272736
#
_entry.id   5cb8c95ebebf83a0089e03cd09272736
#
_cell.length_a   1.000
_cell.length_b   1.000
_cell.length_c   1.000
_cell.angle_alpha   90.00
_cell.angle_beta   90.00
_cell.angle_gamma   90.00
#
_symmetry.space_group_name_H-M   'P 1'
#
loop_
_entity.id
_entity.type
_entity.pdbx_description
1 polymer ?
#
loop_
_entity_poly.entity_id
_entity_poly.type
_entity_poly.pdbx_seq_one_letter_code
_entity_poly.pdbx_strand_id
1 'polypeptide(L)' 'MLQEKAGELAGKVWNALSENGPMEGKDLKKAAKLKSDKELYLALGWLLREDKVEAEEAGRDVRLTLK' A
#
# COMPACT_ATOMS: atom_id res chain seq x y z
N MET A 1 8.81 -6.51 -15.81
CA MET A 1 8.50 -7.70 -15.00
C MET A 1 7.65 -7.32 -13.79
N LEU A 2 6.96 -8.28 -13.23
CA LEU A 2 6.04 -8.02 -12.11
C LEU A 2 6.75 -7.46 -10.87
N GLN A 3 7.95 -7.91 -10.61
CA GLN A 3 8.73 -7.41 -9.48
C GLN A 3 9.04 -5.93 -9.60
N GLU A 4 9.39 -5.47 -10.78
CA GLU A 4 9.65 -4.05 -11.01
C GLU A 4 8.39 -3.23 -10.81
N LYS A 5 7.28 -3.73 -11.32
CA LYS A 5 6.00 -3.06 -11.16
C LYS A 5 5.59 -3.01 -9.68
N ALA A 6 5.77 -4.10 -8.96
CA ALA A 6 5.46 -4.15 -7.53
C ALA A 6 6.29 -3.13 -6.76
N GLY A 7 7.57 -2.99 -7.08
CA GLY A 7 8.44 -2.00 -6.45
C GLY A 7 8.00 -0.57 -6.73
N GLU A 8 7.61 -0.27 -7.96
CA GLU A 8 7.10 1.06 -8.32
C GLU A 8 5.80 1.37 -7.59
N LEU A 9 4.89 0.41 -7.57
CA LEU A 9 3.62 0.56 -6.86
C LEU A 9 3.84 0.74 -5.36
N ALA A 10 4.78 -0.01 -4.80
CA ALA A 10 5.14 0.12 -3.40
C ALA A 10 5.65 1.52 -3.08
N GLY A 11 6.45 2.12 -3.97
CA GLY A 11 6.91 3.49 -3.81
C GLY A 11 5.78 4.49 -3.78
N LYS A 12 4.78 4.33 -4.65
CA LYS A 12 3.60 5.19 -4.67
C LYS A 12 2.79 5.08 -3.38
N VAL A 13 2.62 3.86 -2.88
CA VAL A 13 1.90 3.60 -1.65
C VAL A 13 2.66 4.18 -0.47
N TRP A 14 3.97 3.98 -0.42
CA TRP A 14 4.81 4.53 0.65
C TRP A 14 4.70 6.05 0.71
N ASN A 15 4.77 6.72 -0.45
CA ASN A 15 4.64 8.16 -0.52
C ASN A 15 3.28 8.64 -0.02
N ALA A 16 2.20 7.95 -0.41
CA ALA A 16 0.86 8.30 0.02
C ALA A 16 0.73 8.19 1.54
N LEU A 17 1.26 7.13 2.14
CA LEU A 17 1.25 6.97 3.58
C LEU A 17 2.11 8.00 4.29
N SER A 18 3.26 8.34 3.70
CA SER A 18 4.15 9.35 4.25
C SER A 18 3.48 10.73 4.32
N GLU A 19 2.71 11.07 3.28
CA GLU A 19 2.05 12.36 3.20
C GLU A 19 0.77 12.44 4.05
N ASN A 20 0.02 11.36 4.15
CA ASN A 20 -1.31 11.36 4.75
C ASN A 20 -1.40 10.67 6.10
N GLY A 21 -0.38 9.92 6.49
CA GLY A 21 -0.42 9.11 7.71
C GLY A 21 -1.19 7.81 7.50
N PRO A 22 -1.63 7.16 8.56
CA PRO A 22 -2.33 5.87 8.44
C PRO A 22 -3.56 5.98 7.55
N MET A 23 -3.76 5.00 6.68
CA MET A 23 -4.86 4.98 5.72
C MET A 23 -5.43 3.57 5.58
N GLU A 24 -6.72 3.51 5.25
CA GLU A 24 -7.35 2.25 4.87
C GLU A 24 -7.04 1.95 3.41
N GLY A 25 -7.13 0.69 3.03
CA GLY A 25 -6.75 0.25 1.70
C GLY A 25 -7.46 0.98 0.58
N LYS A 26 -8.78 1.19 0.69
CA LYS A 26 -9.52 1.87 -0.38
C LYS A 26 -9.10 3.33 -0.55
N ASP A 27 -8.80 4.02 0.54
CA ASP A 27 -8.34 5.40 0.49
C ASP A 27 -6.92 5.47 -0.05
N LEU A 28 -6.09 4.51 0.34
CA LEU A 28 -4.72 4.41 -0.13
C LEU A 28 -4.68 4.15 -1.64
N LYS A 29 -5.56 3.30 -2.13
CA LYS A 29 -5.67 3.03 -3.57
C LYS A 29 -5.93 4.32 -4.35
N LYS A 30 -6.82 5.17 -3.84
CA LYS A 30 -7.13 6.46 -4.46
C LYS A 30 -5.95 7.43 -4.35
N ALA A 31 -5.37 7.55 -3.18
CA ALA A 31 -4.27 8.48 -2.93
C ALA A 31 -3.03 8.13 -3.76
N ALA A 32 -2.74 6.86 -3.90
CA ALA A 32 -1.60 6.38 -4.68
C ALA A 32 -1.92 6.26 -6.17
N LYS A 33 -3.17 6.53 -6.56
CA LYS A 33 -3.65 6.47 -7.96
C LYS A 33 -3.47 5.09 -8.57
N LEU A 34 -3.78 4.07 -7.81
CA LEU A 34 -3.71 2.70 -8.29
C LEU A 34 -4.97 2.34 -9.04
N LYS A 35 -4.83 1.50 -10.07
CA LYS A 35 -5.93 1.17 -10.97
C LYS A 35 -6.83 0.05 -10.49
N SER A 36 -6.31 -0.81 -9.61
CA SER A 36 -7.06 -1.98 -9.18
C SER A 36 -6.61 -2.44 -7.81
N ASP A 37 -7.43 -3.29 -7.19
CA ASP A 37 -7.06 -3.91 -5.92
C ASP A 37 -5.83 -4.80 -6.05
N LYS A 38 -5.65 -5.40 -7.23
CA LYS A 38 -4.48 -6.22 -7.51
C LYS A 38 -3.19 -5.40 -7.35
N GLU A 39 -3.18 -4.19 -7.90
CA GLU A 39 -2.02 -3.31 -7.77
C GLU A 39 -1.79 -2.92 -6.32
N LEU A 40 -2.85 -2.64 -5.58
CA LEU A 40 -2.74 -2.31 -4.17
C LEU A 40 -2.11 -3.46 -3.40
N TYR A 41 -2.62 -4.69 -3.59
CA TYR A 41 -2.10 -5.83 -2.85
C TYR A 41 -0.68 -6.22 -3.25
N LEU A 42 -0.30 -6.01 -4.51
CA LEU A 42 1.09 -6.21 -4.91
C LEU A 42 2.02 -5.26 -4.16
N ALA A 43 1.63 -3.98 -4.09
CA ALA A 43 2.41 -2.97 -3.39
C ALA A 43 2.50 -3.27 -1.88
N LEU A 44 1.38 -3.66 -1.28
CA LEU A 44 1.34 -3.98 0.14
C LEU A 44 2.19 -5.21 0.46
N GLY A 45 2.11 -6.25 -0.38
CA GLY A 45 2.93 -7.43 -0.20
C GLY A 45 4.41 -7.11 -0.23
N TRP A 46 4.81 -6.26 -1.15
CA TRP A 46 6.20 -5.80 -1.24
C TRP A 46 6.63 -5.07 0.01
N LEU A 47 5.81 -4.11 0.47
CA LEU A 47 6.14 -3.31 1.65
C LEU A 47 6.15 -4.15 2.95
N LEU A 48 5.26 -5.12 3.05
CA LEU A 48 5.26 -6.03 4.19
C LEU A 48 6.50 -6.90 4.20
N ARG A 49 6.91 -7.38 3.03
CA ARG A 49 8.13 -8.16 2.90
C ARG A 49 9.36 -7.35 3.31
N GLU A 50 9.39 -6.08 2.97
CA GLU A 50 10.50 -5.18 3.32
C GLU A 50 10.38 -4.62 4.73
N ASP A 51 9.34 -4.99 5.45
CA ASP A 51 9.10 -4.56 6.82
C ASP A 51 8.98 -3.03 6.97
N LYS A 52 8.36 -2.40 5.99
CA LYS A 52 8.21 -0.94 5.97
C LYS A 52 6.85 -0.45 6.42
N VAL A 53 5.87 -1.33 6.50
CA VAL A 53 4.52 -0.99 6.94
C VAL A 53 3.98 -2.02 7.90
N GLU A 54 2.98 -1.61 8.67
CA GLU A 54 2.16 -2.51 9.47
C GLU A 54 0.76 -2.53 8.87
N ALA A 55 0.14 -3.68 8.83
CA ALA A 55 -1.20 -3.84 8.32
C ALA A 55 -2.09 -4.45 9.41
N GLU A 56 -3.27 -3.84 9.62
CA GLU A 56 -4.26 -4.35 10.54
C GLU A 56 -5.57 -4.56 9.80
N GLU A 57 -6.31 -5.59 10.20
CA GLU A 57 -7.65 -5.76 9.67
C GLU A 57 -8.57 -4.71 10.27
N ALA A 58 -9.37 -4.06 9.42
CA ALA A 58 -10.29 -3.01 9.84
C ALA A 58 -11.64 -3.27 9.16
N GLY A 59 -12.44 -4.15 9.74
CA GLY A 59 -13.70 -4.57 9.13
C GLY A 59 -13.43 -5.33 7.85
N ARG A 60 -13.91 -4.83 6.71
CA ARG A 60 -13.70 -5.47 5.40
C ARG A 60 -12.49 -4.93 4.67
N ASP A 61 -11.75 -4.07 5.29
CA ASP A 61 -10.60 -3.43 4.68
C ASP A 61 -9.38 -3.68 5.57
N VAL A 62 -8.25 -3.13 5.17
CA VAL A 62 -7.02 -3.15 5.97
C VAL A 62 -6.60 -1.71 6.23
N ARG A 63 -6.03 -1.49 7.41
CA ARG A 63 -5.46 -0.20 7.76
C ARG A 63 -3.95 -0.33 7.74
N LEU A 64 -3.31 0.62 7.10
CA LEU A 64 -1.88 0.58 6.87
C LEU A 64 -1.19 1.75 7.52
N THR A 65 -0.07 1.47 8.15
CA THR A 65 0.72 2.46 8.87
C THR A 65 2.19 2.24 8.53
N LEU A 66 2.92 3.31 8.31
CA LEU A 66 4.37 3.21 8.13
C LEU A 66 5.02 2.84 9.45
N LYS A 67 6.07 2.04 9.37
CA LYS A 67 6.88 1.71 10.54
C LYS A 67 7.89 2.80 10.85
#